data_7d4783e32e1a715de5c157c60a14f091
#
_entry.id   7d4783e32e1a715de5c157c60a14f091
#
_cell.length_a   1.000
_cell.length_b   1.000
_cell.length_c   1.000
_cell.angle_alpha   90.00
_cell.angle_beta   90.00
_cell.angle_gamma   90.00
#
_symmetry.space_group_name_H-M   'P 1'
#
loop_
_entity.id
_entity.type
_entity.pdbx_description
1 polymer ?
#
loop_
_entity_poly.entity_id
_entity_poly.type
_entity_poly.pdbx_seq_one_letter_code
_entity_poly.pdbx_strand_id
1 'polypeptide(L)'
;MASKPKNSHIRPKSDRLTIQRGIAIRTVSQPGSNSSNSRISVVHPAELSSETQQTPGSLRLSAIAAMHGIVSSLWAGIFVVEPSATTGIHHHGKQDTVVYVLEGEASVRWGKLGEHSVTVRAGDFLHVPAWLPHQELNPSKEHPFRWMVVRSTPEPIVVNLPDVFWTPTNLK
;
A
#
# COMPACT_ATOMS: atom_id res chain seq x y z
N MET A 1 27.03 -59.92 16.69
CA MET A 1 26.77 -59.57 15.29
C MET A 1 25.82 -58.34 15.31
N ALA A 2 26.37 -57.17 15.13
CA ALA A 2 25.61 -55.91 15.11
C ALA A 2 25.66 -55.31 13.69
N SER A 3 24.52 -55.18 13.05
CA SER A 3 24.40 -54.62 11.71
C SER A 3 24.37 -53.08 11.79
N LYS A 4 25.24 -52.41 11.02
CA LYS A 4 25.28 -50.95 10.85
C LYS A 4 24.11 -50.46 9.94
N PRO A 5 23.50 -49.30 10.22
CA PRO A 5 22.54 -48.70 9.31
C PRO A 5 23.24 -48.00 8.12
N LYS A 6 22.67 -48.18 6.93
CA LYS A 6 23.12 -47.56 5.68
C LYS A 6 22.73 -46.06 5.66
N ASN A 7 23.74 -45.19 5.63
CA ASN A 7 23.54 -43.75 5.38
C ASN A 7 23.24 -43.52 3.88
N SER A 8 22.02 -43.11 3.56
CA SER A 8 21.67 -42.64 2.21
C SER A 8 22.03 -41.18 2.08
N HIS A 9 23.13 -40.89 1.36
CA HIS A 9 23.50 -39.53 0.96
C HIS A 9 22.53 -39.04 -0.13
N ILE A 10 21.64 -38.14 0.22
CA ILE A 10 20.87 -37.37 -0.74
C ILE A 10 21.81 -36.29 -1.30
N ARG A 11 22.23 -36.43 -2.55
CA ARG A 11 22.94 -35.36 -3.27
C ARG A 11 21.98 -34.24 -3.58
N PRO A 12 22.32 -32.96 -3.35
CA PRO A 12 21.50 -31.86 -3.82
C PRO A 12 21.51 -31.84 -5.35
N LYS A 13 20.31 -31.65 -5.93
CA LYS A 13 20.14 -31.44 -7.38
C LYS A 13 20.91 -30.18 -7.78
N SER A 14 21.78 -30.30 -8.76
CA SER A 14 22.56 -29.19 -9.32
C SER A 14 21.64 -28.18 -9.98
N ASP A 15 21.71 -26.92 -9.56
CA ASP A 15 21.07 -25.80 -10.25
C ASP A 15 21.65 -25.69 -11.67
N ARG A 16 20.77 -25.73 -12.66
CA ARG A 16 21.15 -25.53 -14.05
C ARG A 16 21.34 -24.04 -14.32
N LEU A 17 22.56 -23.66 -14.69
CA LEU A 17 22.87 -22.30 -15.13
C LEU A 17 22.57 -22.19 -16.62
N THR A 18 21.66 -21.33 -17.01
CA THR A 18 21.40 -20.99 -18.43
C THR A 18 21.99 -19.62 -18.72
N ILE A 19 22.95 -19.54 -19.64
CA ILE A 19 23.57 -18.28 -20.07
C ILE A 19 22.89 -17.83 -21.36
N GLN A 20 22.22 -16.68 -21.35
CA GLN A 20 21.73 -15.98 -22.53
C GLN A 20 22.29 -14.56 -22.55
N ARG A 21 22.99 -14.21 -23.62
CA ARG A 21 23.56 -12.87 -23.90
C ARG A 21 24.43 -12.27 -22.78
N GLY A 22 25.31 -13.07 -22.21
CA GLY A 22 26.33 -12.59 -21.25
C GLY A 22 25.81 -12.24 -19.85
N ILE A 23 24.52 -12.49 -19.54
CA ILE A 23 23.94 -12.30 -18.20
C ILE A 23 23.58 -13.66 -17.63
N ALA A 24 24.19 -14.02 -16.50
CA ALA A 24 23.83 -15.23 -15.75
C ALA A 24 22.58 -14.97 -14.92
N ILE A 25 21.47 -15.60 -15.31
CA ILE A 25 20.22 -15.54 -14.54
C ILE A 25 20.16 -16.80 -13.65
N ARG A 26 20.20 -16.60 -12.35
CA ARG A 26 19.98 -17.69 -11.39
C ARG A 26 18.48 -17.93 -11.25
N THR A 27 18.00 -19.02 -11.81
CA THR A 27 16.60 -19.43 -11.61
C THR A 27 16.49 -20.12 -10.26
N VAL A 28 15.90 -19.44 -9.30
CA VAL A 28 15.52 -20.05 -8.01
C VAL A 28 14.19 -20.76 -8.23
N SER A 29 14.17 -22.09 -8.08
CA SER A 29 12.93 -22.87 -8.12
C SER A 29 12.11 -22.51 -6.89
N GLN A 30 10.99 -21.81 -7.09
CA GLN A 30 10.01 -21.53 -6.03
C GLN A 30 9.30 -22.83 -5.63
N PRO A 31 9.20 -23.17 -4.33
CA PRO A 31 8.41 -24.30 -3.90
C PRO A 31 6.93 -24.01 -4.12
N GLY A 32 6.27 -24.82 -4.94
CA GLY A 32 4.83 -25.03 -5.01
C GLY A 32 4.00 -23.75 -5.15
N SER A 33 3.86 -23.20 -6.38
CA SER A 33 2.82 -22.21 -6.66
C SER A 33 1.44 -22.89 -6.56
N ASN A 34 0.65 -22.50 -5.54
CA ASN A 34 -0.78 -22.78 -5.53
C ASN A 34 -1.40 -22.25 -6.82
N SER A 35 -2.13 -23.08 -7.54
CA SER A 35 -2.72 -22.82 -8.87
C SER A 35 -3.76 -21.68 -8.93
N SER A 36 -4.04 -21.00 -7.82
CA SER A 36 -5.03 -19.92 -7.73
C SER A 36 -4.57 -18.56 -8.29
N ASN A 37 -3.26 -18.33 -8.50
CA ASN A 37 -2.69 -17.05 -8.93
C ASN A 37 -2.12 -17.08 -10.36
N SER A 38 -2.59 -17.97 -11.24
CA SER A 38 -2.04 -18.14 -12.59
C SER A 38 -2.66 -17.24 -13.67
N ARG A 39 -3.51 -16.29 -13.29
CA ARG A 39 -4.19 -15.37 -14.24
C ARG A 39 -3.97 -13.91 -13.87
N ILE A 40 -3.97 -13.05 -14.91
CA ILE A 40 -4.07 -11.60 -14.71
C ILE A 40 -5.51 -11.27 -14.31
N SER A 41 -5.66 -10.45 -13.27
CA SER A 41 -6.96 -9.92 -12.84
C SER A 41 -7.07 -8.45 -13.23
N VAL A 42 -8.25 -8.06 -13.69
CA VAL A 42 -8.58 -6.66 -14.02
C VAL A 42 -9.79 -6.28 -13.17
N VAL A 43 -9.76 -5.09 -12.58
CA VAL A 43 -10.89 -4.46 -11.87
C VAL A 43 -11.23 -3.19 -12.62
N HIS A 44 -12.42 -3.11 -13.17
CA HIS A 44 -12.87 -1.96 -13.93
C HIS A 44 -13.37 -0.84 -13.00
N PRO A 45 -13.41 0.43 -13.46
CA PRO A 45 -13.86 1.55 -12.62
C PRO A 45 -15.24 1.35 -11.97
N ALA A 46 -16.16 0.68 -12.65
CA ALA A 46 -17.50 0.38 -12.12
C ALA A 46 -17.51 -0.70 -11.02
N GLU A 47 -16.41 -1.44 -10.85
CA GLU A 47 -16.26 -2.52 -9.86
C GLU A 47 -15.54 -2.03 -8.59
N LEU A 48 -15.03 -0.78 -8.60
CA LEU A 48 -14.39 -0.21 -7.43
C LEU A 48 -15.40 -0.14 -6.27
N SER A 49 -14.96 -0.53 -5.07
CA SER A 49 -15.83 -0.62 -3.90
C SER A 49 -15.42 0.32 -2.78
N SER A 50 -16.38 1.04 -2.22
CA SER A 50 -16.21 1.85 -1.02
C SER A 50 -16.36 1.04 0.28
N GLU A 51 -16.63 -0.26 0.19
CA GLU A 51 -16.70 -1.17 1.34
C GLU A 51 -15.31 -1.46 1.91
N THR A 52 -14.68 -0.42 2.46
CA THR A 52 -13.34 -0.47 3.05
C THR A 52 -13.23 0.57 4.16
N GLN A 53 -12.18 0.51 4.96
CA GLN A 53 -11.95 1.49 6.01
C GLN A 53 -11.81 2.89 5.41
N GLN A 54 -12.55 3.84 5.96
CA GLN A 54 -12.61 5.23 5.49
C GLN A 54 -11.93 6.19 6.49
N THR A 55 -11.52 7.34 5.96
CA THR A 55 -11.06 8.49 6.75
C THR A 55 -12.08 9.61 6.55
N PRO A 56 -12.53 10.31 7.60
CA PRO A 56 -13.41 11.46 7.45
C PRO A 56 -12.87 12.47 6.42
N GLY A 57 -13.74 13.08 5.63
CA GLY A 57 -13.38 14.07 4.61
C GLY A 57 -12.80 13.48 3.31
N SER A 58 -12.85 12.16 3.14
CA SER A 58 -12.33 11.48 1.95
C SER A 58 -13.19 10.27 1.56
N LEU A 59 -12.97 9.76 0.35
CA LEU A 59 -13.53 8.53 -0.16
C LEU A 59 -12.40 7.60 -0.61
N ARG A 60 -12.35 6.39 -0.06
CA ARG A 60 -11.43 5.32 -0.49
C ARG A 60 -12.20 4.25 -1.23
N LEU A 61 -11.67 3.85 -2.40
CA LEU A 61 -12.23 2.82 -3.27
C LEU A 61 -11.21 1.69 -3.44
N SER A 62 -11.58 0.48 -3.06
CA SER A 62 -10.76 -0.73 -3.24
C SER A 62 -10.76 -1.17 -4.70
N ALA A 63 -9.59 -1.55 -5.20
CA ALA A 63 -9.39 -2.18 -6.50
C ALA A 63 -8.70 -3.55 -6.34
N ILE A 64 -7.44 -3.60 -5.92
CA ILE A 64 -6.73 -4.85 -5.68
C ILE A 64 -6.95 -5.22 -4.22
N ALA A 65 -7.90 -6.11 -4.00
CA ALA A 65 -8.33 -6.54 -2.66
C ALA A 65 -9.01 -7.91 -2.71
N ALA A 66 -9.08 -8.58 -1.56
CA ALA A 66 -9.70 -9.90 -1.43
C ALA A 66 -11.19 -9.90 -1.81
N MET A 67 -11.90 -8.79 -1.61
CA MET A 67 -13.30 -8.63 -1.99
C MET A 67 -13.56 -8.78 -3.50
N HIS A 68 -12.56 -8.55 -4.34
CA HIS A 68 -12.61 -8.80 -5.79
C HIS A 68 -12.09 -10.19 -6.17
N GLY A 69 -11.92 -11.10 -5.20
CA GLY A 69 -11.38 -12.44 -5.42
C GLY A 69 -9.89 -12.44 -5.80
N ILE A 70 -9.18 -11.36 -5.53
CA ILE A 70 -7.76 -11.21 -5.83
C ILE A 70 -6.93 -11.57 -4.60
N VAL A 71 -6.04 -12.58 -4.76
CA VAL A 71 -5.05 -12.95 -3.74
C VAL A 71 -3.76 -12.20 -4.04
N SER A 72 -3.41 -11.24 -3.18
CA SER A 72 -2.22 -10.40 -3.31
C SER A 72 -1.59 -10.15 -1.94
N SER A 73 -0.30 -9.91 -1.89
CA SER A 73 0.38 -9.38 -0.70
C SER A 73 0.21 -7.86 -0.53
N LEU A 74 -0.41 -7.21 -1.52
CA LEU A 74 -0.65 -5.77 -1.56
C LEU A 74 -2.14 -5.49 -1.62
N TRP A 75 -2.52 -4.34 -1.09
CA TRP A 75 -3.79 -3.68 -1.39
C TRP A 75 -3.53 -2.49 -2.30
N ALA A 76 -4.43 -2.22 -3.26
CA ALA A 76 -4.39 -1.00 -4.05
C ALA A 76 -5.80 -0.47 -4.30
N GLY A 77 -5.92 0.86 -4.44
CA GLY A 77 -7.18 1.52 -4.66
C GLY A 77 -7.05 2.99 -5.06
N ILE A 78 -8.18 3.66 -5.13
CA ILE A 78 -8.29 5.09 -5.39
C ILE A 78 -8.70 5.80 -4.11
N PHE A 79 -8.16 6.99 -3.90
CA PHE A 79 -8.51 7.86 -2.80
C PHE A 79 -8.86 9.24 -3.36
N VAL A 80 -9.95 9.81 -2.88
CA VAL A 80 -10.51 11.07 -3.35
C VAL A 80 -10.73 11.99 -2.16
N VAL A 81 -10.30 13.24 -2.28
CA VAL A 81 -10.60 14.33 -1.34
C VAL A 81 -11.36 15.41 -2.11
N GLU A 82 -12.58 15.66 -1.70
CA GLU A 82 -13.47 16.62 -2.37
C GLU A 82 -12.93 18.07 -2.29
N PRO A 83 -13.41 18.97 -3.15
CA PRO A 83 -13.01 20.38 -3.10
C PRO A 83 -13.17 20.99 -1.71
N SER A 84 -12.17 21.75 -1.27
CA SER A 84 -12.11 22.41 0.05
C SER A 84 -12.18 21.47 1.25
N ALA A 85 -12.13 20.14 1.04
CA ALA A 85 -12.17 19.17 2.13
C ALA A 85 -10.79 18.96 2.73
N THR A 86 -10.82 18.56 3.99
CA THR A 86 -9.65 18.14 4.78
C THR A 86 -9.97 16.78 5.38
N THR A 87 -9.04 15.84 5.29
CA THR A 87 -9.22 14.53 5.93
C THR A 87 -9.08 14.64 7.44
N GLY A 88 -9.59 13.64 8.17
CA GLY A 88 -9.20 13.42 9.56
C GLY A 88 -7.70 13.10 9.66
N ILE A 89 -7.09 13.41 10.81
CA ILE A 89 -5.72 12.97 11.12
C ILE A 89 -5.74 11.47 11.27
N HIS A 90 -4.83 10.76 10.57
CA HIS A 90 -4.81 9.31 10.61
C HIS A 90 -3.42 8.74 10.33
N HIS A 91 -3.24 7.45 10.56
CA HIS A 91 -2.07 6.69 10.13
C HIS A 91 -2.47 5.29 9.63
N HIS A 92 -1.51 4.61 9.01
CA HIS A 92 -1.74 3.32 8.34
C HIS A 92 -1.18 2.12 9.13
N GLY A 93 -1.03 2.27 10.46
CA GLY A 93 -0.44 1.24 11.29
C GLY A 93 0.94 0.84 10.77
N LYS A 94 1.18 -0.46 10.69
CA LYS A 94 2.44 -1.04 10.22
C LYS A 94 2.66 -1.00 8.71
N GLN A 95 1.74 -0.41 7.94
CA GLN A 95 1.82 -0.39 6.48
C GLN A 95 2.67 0.76 5.97
N ASP A 96 3.59 0.47 5.07
CA ASP A 96 4.10 1.45 4.14
C ASP A 96 3.04 1.75 3.07
N THR A 97 2.97 3.00 2.67
CA THR A 97 2.04 3.47 1.66
C THR A 97 2.80 4.18 0.56
N VAL A 98 2.56 3.77 -0.68
CA VAL A 98 2.98 4.48 -1.87
C VAL A 98 1.75 5.09 -2.52
N VAL A 99 1.88 6.34 -2.92
CA VAL A 99 0.83 7.12 -3.57
C VAL A 99 1.36 7.65 -4.89
N TYR A 100 0.52 7.64 -5.92
CA TYR A 100 0.74 8.36 -7.17
C TYR A 100 -0.43 9.31 -7.41
N VAL A 101 -0.16 10.60 -7.54
CA VAL A 101 -1.17 11.64 -7.75
C VAL A 101 -1.68 11.56 -9.17
N LEU A 102 -2.98 11.31 -9.33
CA LEU A 102 -3.65 11.21 -10.63
C LEU A 102 -4.19 12.56 -11.10
N GLU A 103 -4.73 13.38 -10.16
CA GLU A 103 -5.43 14.60 -10.47
C GLU A 103 -5.39 15.59 -9.31
N GLY A 104 -5.29 16.88 -9.62
CA GLY A 104 -5.38 17.97 -8.66
C GLY A 104 -4.09 18.23 -7.90
N GLU A 105 -4.24 18.98 -6.82
CA GLU A 105 -3.18 19.37 -5.88
C GLU A 105 -3.66 19.16 -4.46
N ALA A 106 -2.79 18.69 -3.57
CA ALA A 106 -3.06 18.63 -2.14
C ALA A 106 -1.89 19.13 -1.32
N SER A 107 -2.19 19.60 -0.11
CA SER A 107 -1.21 19.76 0.95
C SER A 107 -1.28 18.56 1.88
N VAL A 108 -0.16 17.89 2.11
CA VAL A 108 -0.05 16.78 3.06
C VAL A 108 0.73 17.27 4.27
N ARG A 109 0.14 17.15 5.47
CA ARG A 109 0.73 17.57 6.74
C ARG A 109 1.12 16.38 7.58
N TRP A 110 2.22 16.49 8.34
CA TRP A 110 2.68 15.49 9.31
C TRP A 110 3.57 16.13 10.39
N GLY A 111 4.03 15.33 11.33
CA GLY A 111 4.87 15.75 12.46
C GLY A 111 4.17 15.57 13.80
N LYS A 112 4.83 15.93 14.88
CA LYS A 112 4.29 15.79 16.24
C LYS A 112 3.11 16.72 16.52
N LEU A 113 3.10 17.87 15.86
CA LEU A 113 2.05 18.90 15.96
C LEU A 113 1.50 19.28 14.59
N GLY A 114 1.75 18.46 13.54
CA GLY A 114 1.36 18.78 12.17
C GLY A 114 2.14 19.94 11.56
N GLU A 115 3.37 20.18 12.06
CA GLU A 115 4.23 21.33 11.74
C GLU A 115 4.90 21.23 10.38
N HIS A 116 4.99 20.02 9.82
CA HIS A 116 5.55 19.82 8.49
C HIS A 116 4.44 19.75 7.44
N SER A 117 4.73 20.21 6.24
CA SER A 117 3.83 20.07 5.11
C SER A 117 4.58 20.00 3.79
N VAL A 118 3.96 19.36 2.82
CA VAL A 118 4.39 19.33 1.41
C VAL A 118 3.19 19.48 0.50
N THR A 119 3.37 20.21 -0.58
CA THR A 119 2.39 20.27 -1.66
C THR A 119 2.74 19.26 -2.72
N VAL A 120 1.74 18.48 -3.15
CA VAL A 120 1.84 17.43 -4.16
C VAL A 120 0.84 17.68 -5.28
N ARG A 121 1.22 17.32 -6.51
CA ARG A 121 0.46 17.56 -7.74
C ARG A 121 0.40 16.33 -8.62
N ALA A 122 -0.47 16.34 -9.59
CA ALA A 122 -0.56 15.28 -10.60
C ALA A 122 0.83 14.93 -11.18
N GLY A 123 1.17 13.63 -11.15
CA GLY A 123 2.46 13.09 -11.53
C GLY A 123 3.44 12.83 -10.39
N ASP A 124 3.20 13.38 -9.19
CA ASP A 124 4.07 13.17 -8.04
C ASP A 124 3.87 11.78 -7.42
N PHE A 125 4.96 11.25 -6.86
CA PHE A 125 4.95 10.09 -5.98
C PHE A 125 5.20 10.52 -4.54
N LEU A 126 4.46 9.91 -3.61
CA LEU A 126 4.70 10.05 -2.17
C LEU A 126 4.95 8.68 -1.56
N HIS A 127 5.80 8.66 -0.54
CA HIS A 127 5.91 7.56 0.39
C HIS A 127 5.47 8.04 1.77
N VAL A 128 4.48 7.36 2.35
CA VAL A 128 4.05 7.58 3.73
C VAL A 128 4.53 6.39 4.56
N PRO A 129 5.50 6.58 5.46
CA PRO A 129 6.03 5.52 6.31
C PRO A 129 4.97 4.94 7.25
N ALA A 130 5.19 3.71 7.69
CA ALA A 130 4.41 3.09 8.74
C ALA A 130 4.32 3.98 9.99
N TRP A 131 3.15 3.98 10.65
CA TRP A 131 2.86 4.69 11.90
C TRP A 131 2.93 6.23 11.85
N LEU A 132 3.18 6.85 10.70
CA LEU A 132 3.26 8.30 10.58
C LEU A 132 1.87 8.95 10.56
N PRO A 133 1.47 9.73 11.60
CA PRO A 133 0.25 10.52 11.55
C PRO A 133 0.36 11.61 10.48
N HIS A 134 -0.66 11.70 9.64
CA HIS A 134 -0.74 12.68 8.56
C HIS A 134 -2.18 13.07 8.28
N GLN A 135 -2.33 14.13 7.48
CA GLN A 135 -3.61 14.71 7.07
C GLN A 135 -3.46 15.30 5.68
N GLU A 136 -4.46 15.16 4.84
CA GLU A 136 -4.53 15.75 3.51
C GLU A 136 -5.52 16.91 3.47
N LEU A 137 -5.14 17.98 2.77
CA LEU A 137 -5.99 19.11 2.44
C LEU A 137 -6.09 19.26 0.93
N ASN A 138 -7.31 19.39 0.43
CA ASN A 138 -7.54 19.83 -0.94
C ASN A 138 -7.78 21.35 -0.94
N PRO A 139 -6.83 22.18 -1.42
CA PRO A 139 -6.98 23.62 -1.44
C PRO A 139 -7.90 24.12 -2.58
N SER A 140 -8.17 23.29 -3.58
CA SER A 140 -9.07 23.62 -4.68
C SER A 140 -10.49 23.79 -4.19
N LYS A 141 -11.20 24.81 -4.70
CA LYS A 141 -12.63 25.03 -4.44
C LYS A 141 -13.52 24.33 -5.46
N GLU A 142 -12.96 23.86 -6.57
CA GLU A 142 -13.72 23.42 -7.74
C GLU A 142 -13.42 21.98 -8.12
N HIS A 143 -12.19 21.49 -7.89
CA HIS A 143 -11.74 20.20 -8.38
C HIS A 143 -11.40 19.25 -7.25
N PRO A 144 -11.80 17.97 -7.32
CA PRO A 144 -11.35 16.95 -6.39
C PRO A 144 -9.85 16.70 -6.55
N PHE A 145 -9.24 16.22 -5.50
CA PHE A 145 -7.90 15.67 -5.52
C PHE A 145 -7.98 14.15 -5.52
N ARG A 146 -7.27 13.49 -6.43
CA ARG A 146 -7.33 12.04 -6.59
C ARG A 146 -5.94 11.44 -6.70
N TRP A 147 -5.74 10.32 -6.03
CA TRP A 147 -4.53 9.53 -6.15
C TRP A 147 -4.79 8.02 -6.15
N MET A 148 -3.87 7.28 -6.75
CA MET A 148 -3.75 5.85 -6.58
C MET A 148 -2.95 5.58 -5.30
N VAL A 149 -3.41 4.62 -4.51
CA VAL A 149 -2.77 4.21 -3.25
C VAL A 149 -2.41 2.74 -3.33
N VAL A 150 -1.18 2.41 -2.91
CA VAL A 150 -0.73 1.03 -2.71
C VAL A 150 -0.28 0.86 -1.27
N ARG A 151 -0.73 -0.21 -0.62
CA ARG A 151 -0.38 -0.59 0.75
C ARG A 151 0.44 -1.88 0.77
N SER A 152 1.35 -1.99 1.72
CA SER A 152 2.28 -3.12 1.84
C SER A 152 1.68 -4.39 2.45
N THR A 153 0.35 -4.43 2.67
CA THR A 153 -0.38 -5.63 3.13
C THR A 153 -1.71 -5.74 2.39
N PRO A 154 -2.33 -6.94 2.32
CA PRO A 154 -3.55 -7.18 1.53
C PRO A 154 -4.80 -6.47 2.04
N GLU A 155 -4.83 -6.08 3.32
CA GLU A 155 -5.95 -5.35 3.92
C GLU A 155 -5.51 -3.94 4.28
N PRO A 156 -6.26 -2.89 3.92
CA PRO A 156 -5.89 -1.52 4.23
C PRO A 156 -6.13 -1.26 5.73
N ILE A 157 -5.13 -0.71 6.41
CA ILE A 157 -5.23 -0.28 7.80
C ILE A 157 -5.42 1.24 7.82
N VAL A 158 -6.44 1.69 8.54
CA VAL A 158 -6.70 3.10 8.82
C VAL A 158 -7.00 3.27 10.30
N VAL A 159 -6.18 4.04 10.98
CA VAL A 159 -6.39 4.41 12.38
C VAL A 159 -6.64 5.91 12.42
N ASN A 160 -7.91 6.28 12.56
CA ASN A 160 -8.30 7.68 12.71
C ASN A 160 -7.95 8.16 14.12
N LEU A 161 -7.32 9.32 14.19
CA LEU A 161 -6.92 9.97 15.44
C LEU A 161 -7.88 11.12 15.75
N PRO A 162 -8.01 11.51 17.04
CA PRO A 162 -8.90 12.62 17.39
C PRO A 162 -8.39 13.95 16.80
N ASP A 163 -9.30 14.87 16.48
CA ASP A 163 -8.99 16.18 15.90
C ASP A 163 -8.00 17.01 16.74
N VAL A 164 -8.00 16.77 18.05
CA VAL A 164 -7.09 17.43 19.00
C VAL A 164 -5.70 16.79 19.04
N PHE A 165 -5.42 15.76 18.24
CA PHE A 165 -4.15 15.03 18.28
C PHE A 165 -2.92 15.94 18.13
N TRP A 166 -3.02 16.97 17.28
CA TRP A 166 -1.95 17.94 17.05
C TRP A 166 -2.10 19.23 17.89
N THR A 167 -3.09 19.29 18.75
CA THR A 167 -3.22 20.43 19.67
C THR A 167 -2.19 20.30 20.79
N PRO A 168 -1.35 21.31 21.03
CA PRO A 168 -0.43 21.30 22.17
C PRO A 168 -1.25 21.09 23.45
N THR A 169 -1.03 19.98 24.12
CA THR A 169 -1.53 19.83 25.50
C THR A 169 -0.79 20.89 26.31
N ASN A 170 -1.52 21.84 26.87
CA ASN A 170 -0.96 22.78 27.84
C ASN A 170 -0.33 21.93 28.95
N LEU A 171 0.98 21.73 28.87
CA LEU A 171 1.78 21.17 29.94
C LEU A 171 1.66 22.16 31.10
N LYS A 172 0.80 21.80 32.09
CA LYS A 172 0.81 22.45 33.39
C LYS A 172 2.02 22.02 34.17
#